data_d5bea6f1ebd42a6f761ecd9b835a216a
#
_entry.id   d5bea6f1ebd42a6f761ecd9b835a216a
#
_cell.length_a   1.000
_cell.length_b   1.000
_cell.length_c   1.000
_cell.angle_alpha   90.00
_cell.angle_beta   90.00
_cell.angle_gamma   90.00
#
_symmetry.space_group_name_H-M   'P 1'
#
loop_
_entity.id
_entity.type
_entity.pdbx_description
1 polymer ?
#
loop_
_entity_poly.entity_id
_entity_poly.type
_entity_poly.pdbx_seq_one_letter_code
_entity_poly.pdbx_strand_id
1 'polypeptide(L)'
;MNAAEFVRQAKSGKIDPVKNTKKFLEESKKIDSDYHYFLKFNEDAPKQAKELKKGRLYGLPVSVKDCICVKGLESRAGSKILEGYEPVFDAAAIEKIKAEGGVIVGKTAQDVFGFGSFNVNVGIGYKVPKNPFDKTRATGGSSGGAAGMVQKSELPHIAISESTGGSIAAPACYCGVYGMTPTYGRVSRYGLMDYANSMDKIGVMAKDIEDVALVMEIISGYDERDSTSKDLPAEKYTEKSDSRFRVAVVKESLGKGVEQDVKKNLIAKLGKLKYEEVSLPLTFRYGIQAYYLISLSEASTNLAKYCGMRYGKHEKLEGNFNEYFSGVRSKNFSKEEKRRIILGTFARMSGFRDAFYMKALQVRTKIIEEYRQHFRKYDIVVTPAMPNIAPKFSEIDKMTPLENYMMDIMTVGPNLAGFPHLSMPSGFSKGMPTGMLIIADHFQEKKIIDFARSLK
;
A
#
# COMPACT_ATOMS: atom_id res chain seq x y z
N MET A 1 4.31 21.59 8.31
CA MET A 1 4.00 22.18 6.97
C MET A 1 3.49 21.03 6.10
N ASN A 2 2.32 21.19 5.47
CA ASN A 2 1.79 20.22 4.50
C ASN A 2 2.33 20.50 3.09
N ALA A 3 2.02 19.61 2.12
CA ALA A 3 2.49 19.72 0.73
C ALA A 3 2.04 21.02 0.05
N ALA A 4 0.80 21.44 0.23
CA ALA A 4 0.28 22.68 -0.38
C ALA A 4 1.02 23.92 0.09
N GLU A 5 1.30 24.04 1.40
CA GLU A 5 2.09 25.12 1.98
C GLU A 5 3.53 25.08 1.47
N PHE A 6 4.15 23.91 1.42
CA PHE A 6 5.48 23.71 0.87
C PHE A 6 5.57 24.21 -0.58
N VAL A 7 4.65 23.76 -1.43
CA VAL A 7 4.62 24.14 -2.86
C VAL A 7 4.42 25.65 -3.04
N ARG A 8 3.56 26.28 -2.22
CA ARG A 8 3.38 27.74 -2.24
C ARG A 8 4.70 28.47 -1.92
N GLN A 9 5.42 28.01 -0.89
CA GLN A 9 6.71 28.60 -0.51
C GLN A 9 7.80 28.34 -1.56
N ALA A 10 7.81 27.16 -2.18
CA ALA A 10 8.74 26.87 -3.26
C ALA A 10 8.47 27.72 -4.51
N LYS A 11 7.20 27.91 -4.90
CA LYS A 11 6.82 28.76 -6.04
C LYS A 11 7.14 30.24 -5.80
N SER A 12 7.07 30.71 -4.56
CA SER A 12 7.43 32.10 -4.19
C SER A 12 8.94 32.31 -4.01
N GLY A 13 9.76 31.26 -4.15
CA GLY A 13 11.21 31.34 -3.98
C GLY A 13 11.70 31.33 -2.52
N LYS A 14 10.80 31.19 -1.53
CA LYS A 14 11.17 31.04 -0.11
C LYS A 14 11.85 29.68 0.17
N ILE A 15 11.48 28.66 -0.56
CA ILE A 15 12.12 27.34 -0.53
C ILE A 15 12.74 27.08 -1.91
N ASP A 16 14.03 26.75 -1.92
CA ASP A 16 14.74 26.30 -3.12
C ASP A 16 14.55 24.78 -3.25
N PRO A 17 13.89 24.28 -4.32
CA PRO A 17 13.67 22.84 -4.52
C PRO A 17 14.94 22.01 -4.52
N VAL A 18 16.04 22.52 -5.10
CA VAL A 18 17.32 21.79 -5.18
C VAL A 18 17.94 21.64 -3.79
N LYS A 19 18.01 22.75 -3.02
CA LYS A 19 18.53 22.72 -1.65
C LYS A 19 17.66 21.84 -0.76
N ASN A 20 16.33 21.94 -0.88
CA ASN A 20 15.41 21.11 -0.11
C ASN A 20 15.55 19.63 -0.44
N THR A 21 15.69 19.28 -1.72
CA THR A 21 15.90 17.87 -2.14
C THR A 21 17.21 17.31 -1.57
N LYS A 22 18.30 18.07 -1.57
CA LYS A 22 19.56 17.67 -0.93
C LYS A 22 19.37 17.41 0.56
N LYS A 23 18.76 18.39 1.27
CA LYS A 23 18.48 18.28 2.70
C LYS A 23 17.61 17.06 3.01
N PHE A 24 16.58 16.81 2.21
CA PHE A 24 15.72 15.63 2.36
C PHE A 24 16.49 14.32 2.18
N LEU A 25 17.37 14.21 1.18
CA LEU A 25 18.19 13.02 0.98
C LEU A 25 19.18 12.80 2.14
N GLU A 26 19.80 13.84 2.66
CA GLU A 26 20.68 13.77 3.84
C GLU A 26 19.91 13.28 5.08
N GLU A 27 18.75 13.88 5.36
CA GLU A 27 17.85 13.44 6.44
C GLU A 27 17.44 11.98 6.25
N SER A 28 17.00 11.62 5.04
CA SER A 28 16.54 10.26 4.73
C SER A 28 17.63 9.21 4.91
N LYS A 29 18.86 9.50 4.47
CA LYS A 29 20.01 8.59 4.65
C LYS A 29 20.36 8.40 6.12
N LYS A 30 20.27 9.48 6.93
CA LYS A 30 20.46 9.40 8.39
C LYS A 30 19.38 8.55 9.06
N ILE A 31 18.11 8.73 8.69
CA ILE A 31 17.00 7.91 9.18
C ILE A 31 17.18 6.45 8.74
N ASP A 32 17.52 6.23 7.47
CA ASP A 32 17.64 4.90 6.88
C ASP A 32 18.76 4.05 7.52
N SER A 33 19.85 4.66 7.94
CA SER A 33 20.94 3.95 8.65
C SER A 33 20.45 3.18 9.86
N ASP A 34 19.41 3.66 10.53
CA ASP A 34 18.81 3.10 11.73
C ASP A 34 17.55 2.27 11.49
N TYR A 35 16.72 2.73 10.54
CA TYR A 35 15.35 2.25 10.34
C TYR A 35 15.14 1.38 9.10
N HIS A 36 16.01 1.48 8.08
CA HIS A 36 16.00 0.66 6.85
C HIS A 36 14.75 0.85 5.98
N TYR A 37 14.39 2.11 5.68
CA TYR A 37 13.19 2.45 4.91
C TYR A 37 13.40 2.47 3.40
N PHE A 38 14.66 2.54 2.92
CA PHE A 38 14.97 2.57 1.50
C PHE A 38 15.73 1.33 1.02
N LEU A 39 15.44 0.91 -0.19
CA LEU A 39 16.24 -0.06 -0.94
C LEU A 39 17.20 0.64 -1.89
N LYS A 40 16.79 1.81 -2.43
CA LYS A 40 17.59 2.61 -3.36
C LYS A 40 17.27 4.07 -3.20
N PHE A 41 18.28 4.92 -3.02
CA PHE A 41 18.17 6.37 -3.15
C PHE A 41 18.33 6.81 -4.59
N ASN A 42 17.64 7.87 -5.00
CA ASN A 42 17.86 8.56 -6.26
C ASN A 42 18.89 9.68 -6.05
N GLU A 43 20.16 9.38 -6.28
CA GLU A 43 21.25 10.36 -6.11
C GLU A 43 21.17 11.52 -7.12
N ASP A 44 20.50 11.33 -8.25
CA ASP A 44 20.25 12.37 -9.25
C ASP A 44 19.05 13.27 -8.95
N ALA A 45 18.30 13.02 -7.88
CA ALA A 45 17.12 13.82 -7.52
C ALA A 45 17.42 15.33 -7.39
N PRO A 46 18.55 15.79 -6.79
CA PRO A 46 18.88 17.21 -6.75
C PRO A 46 19.17 17.81 -8.13
N LYS A 47 19.68 17.02 -9.08
CA LYS A 47 19.88 17.45 -10.48
C LYS A 47 18.55 17.56 -11.19
N GLN A 48 17.66 16.56 -11.03
CA GLN A 48 16.31 16.59 -11.57
C GLN A 48 15.49 17.77 -11.03
N ALA A 49 15.72 18.16 -9.77
CA ALA A 49 15.07 19.31 -9.15
C ALA A 49 15.40 20.68 -9.78
N LYS A 50 16.38 20.77 -10.67
CA LYS A 50 16.71 22.02 -11.41
C LYS A 50 15.76 22.28 -12.57
N GLU A 51 15.13 21.25 -13.12
CA GLU A 51 14.37 21.29 -14.37
C GLU A 51 12.88 21.00 -14.18
N LEU A 52 12.34 21.29 -13.00
CA LEU A 52 10.96 20.99 -12.64
C LEU A 52 9.96 21.93 -13.30
N LYS A 53 8.82 21.39 -13.71
CA LYS A 53 7.64 22.19 -13.99
C LYS A 53 7.07 22.76 -12.69
N LYS A 54 6.61 24.03 -12.72
CA LYS A 54 5.95 24.68 -11.57
C LYS A 54 4.51 24.21 -11.37
N GLY A 55 4.31 22.88 -11.34
CA GLY A 55 3.03 22.23 -11.12
C GLY A 55 2.60 22.21 -9.65
N ARG A 56 1.62 21.37 -9.35
CA ARG A 56 0.96 21.27 -8.03
C ARG A 56 1.83 20.60 -6.97
N LEU A 57 2.92 19.90 -7.35
CA LEU A 57 3.88 19.25 -6.46
C LEU A 57 5.29 19.85 -6.59
N TYR A 58 5.41 21.05 -7.10
CA TYR A 58 6.69 21.71 -7.41
C TYR A 58 7.72 21.60 -6.28
N GLY A 59 8.76 20.78 -6.51
CA GLY A 59 9.87 20.55 -5.58
C GLY A 59 9.57 19.63 -4.39
N LEU A 60 8.36 19.08 -4.28
CA LEU A 60 8.00 18.20 -3.18
C LEU A 60 8.70 16.84 -3.30
N PRO A 61 9.43 16.37 -2.27
CA PRO A 61 10.01 15.04 -2.24
C PRO A 61 8.93 13.94 -2.25
N VAL A 62 9.12 12.92 -3.09
CA VAL A 62 8.23 11.78 -3.24
C VAL A 62 9.04 10.48 -3.20
N SER A 63 8.77 9.62 -2.23
CA SER A 63 9.29 8.26 -2.24
C SER A 63 8.32 7.30 -2.92
N VAL A 64 8.84 6.21 -3.49
CA VAL A 64 8.07 5.28 -4.30
C VAL A 64 8.33 3.85 -3.85
N LYS A 65 7.26 3.10 -3.59
CA LYS A 65 7.36 1.67 -3.25
C LYS A 65 8.12 0.92 -4.35
N ASP A 66 8.97 -0.01 -3.96
CA ASP A 66 9.95 -0.62 -4.87
C ASP A 66 9.35 -1.45 -6.03
N CYS A 67 8.08 -1.86 -5.92
CA CYS A 67 7.34 -2.53 -7.01
C CYS A 67 6.76 -1.57 -8.08
N ILE A 68 6.87 -0.25 -7.92
CA ILE A 68 6.38 0.74 -8.88
C ILE A 68 7.56 1.23 -9.72
N CYS A 69 7.51 1.05 -11.03
CA CYS A 69 8.59 1.40 -11.95
C CYS A 69 8.86 2.90 -12.00
N VAL A 70 10.13 3.25 -11.88
CA VAL A 70 10.66 4.61 -12.11
C VAL A 70 11.77 4.51 -13.13
N LYS A 71 11.63 5.22 -14.24
CA LYS A 71 12.62 5.20 -15.34
C LYS A 71 14.01 5.55 -14.84
N GLY A 72 15.00 4.67 -15.16
CA GLY A 72 16.41 4.83 -14.81
C GLY A 72 16.72 4.70 -13.31
N LEU A 73 15.77 4.20 -12.50
CA LEU A 73 16.00 3.94 -11.08
C LEU A 73 15.66 2.47 -10.79
N GLU A 74 16.65 1.74 -10.31
CA GLU A 74 16.52 0.31 -10.00
C GLU A 74 15.26 0.01 -9.21
N SER A 75 14.45 -0.94 -9.68
CA SER A 75 13.15 -1.33 -9.14
C SER A 75 13.09 -2.86 -9.01
N ARG A 76 13.07 -3.37 -7.78
CA ARG A 76 13.29 -4.79 -7.47
C ARG A 76 12.07 -5.50 -6.92
N ALA A 77 10.97 -4.79 -6.66
CA ALA A 77 9.84 -5.31 -5.88
C ALA A 77 10.27 -5.97 -4.55
N GLY A 78 11.34 -5.45 -3.93
CA GLY A 78 11.93 -5.98 -2.70
C GLY A 78 12.63 -7.33 -2.84
N SER A 79 12.81 -7.87 -4.05
CA SER A 79 13.35 -9.21 -4.30
C SER A 79 14.74 -9.18 -4.95
N LYS A 80 15.58 -10.12 -4.53
CA LYS A 80 16.91 -10.32 -5.12
C LYS A 80 16.86 -10.71 -6.59
N ILE A 81 15.82 -11.40 -7.05
CA ILE A 81 15.70 -11.85 -8.44
C ILE A 81 15.67 -10.69 -9.43
N LEU A 82 15.23 -9.51 -9.01
CA LEU A 82 15.17 -8.29 -9.82
C LEU A 82 16.32 -7.31 -9.56
N GLU A 83 17.35 -7.68 -8.79
CA GLU A 83 18.53 -6.83 -8.66
C GLU A 83 19.15 -6.49 -10.03
N GLY A 84 19.46 -5.20 -10.23
CA GLY A 84 19.97 -4.65 -11.47
C GLY A 84 18.90 -4.34 -12.51
N TYR A 85 17.61 -4.54 -12.22
CA TYR A 85 16.55 -4.15 -13.15
C TYR A 85 16.25 -2.64 -13.04
N GLU A 86 16.59 -1.91 -14.08
CA GLU A 86 16.26 -0.48 -14.26
C GLU A 86 15.19 -0.34 -15.34
N PRO A 87 13.96 0.08 -14.97
CA PRO A 87 12.90 0.31 -15.94
C PRO A 87 13.27 1.40 -16.96
N VAL A 88 12.92 1.18 -18.24
CA VAL A 88 13.08 2.17 -19.31
C VAL A 88 11.91 3.15 -19.43
N PHE A 89 10.92 3.00 -18.57
CA PHE A 89 9.69 3.81 -18.51
C PHE A 89 9.28 4.07 -17.06
N ASP A 90 8.48 5.11 -16.86
CA ASP A 90 7.82 5.40 -15.58
C ASP A 90 6.46 4.68 -15.51
N ALA A 91 6.02 4.31 -14.32
CA ALA A 91 4.62 3.96 -14.07
C ALA A 91 3.72 5.20 -14.30
N ALA A 92 2.48 4.99 -14.76
CA ALA A 92 1.56 6.11 -15.05
C ALA A 92 1.38 7.08 -13.87
N ALA A 93 1.30 6.57 -12.65
CA ALA A 93 1.24 7.41 -11.45
C ALA A 93 2.50 8.28 -11.28
N ILE A 94 3.67 7.75 -11.63
CA ILE A 94 4.96 8.47 -11.53
C ILE A 94 5.09 9.51 -12.64
N GLU A 95 4.63 9.22 -13.87
CA GLU A 95 4.56 10.21 -14.94
C GLU A 95 3.74 11.44 -14.51
N LYS A 96 2.55 11.22 -13.91
CA LYS A 96 1.68 12.28 -13.41
C LYS A 96 2.32 13.08 -12.27
N ILE A 97 2.99 12.42 -11.33
CA ILE A 97 3.73 13.07 -10.23
C ILE A 97 4.86 13.97 -10.78
N LYS A 98 5.67 13.46 -11.70
CA LYS A 98 6.75 14.23 -12.34
C LYS A 98 6.22 15.41 -13.17
N ALA A 99 5.10 15.20 -13.89
CA ALA A 99 4.44 16.25 -14.67
C ALA A 99 3.99 17.43 -13.79
N GLU A 100 3.64 17.17 -12.53
CA GLU A 100 3.26 18.17 -11.53
C GLU A 100 4.46 18.71 -10.71
N GLY A 101 5.68 18.33 -11.07
CA GLY A 101 6.91 18.83 -10.46
C GLY A 101 7.33 18.15 -9.17
N GLY A 102 6.79 16.96 -8.87
CA GLY A 102 7.25 16.12 -7.76
C GLY A 102 8.65 15.54 -8.02
N VAL A 103 9.48 15.47 -6.99
CA VAL A 103 10.86 14.97 -7.06
C VAL A 103 10.95 13.57 -6.50
N ILE A 104 11.25 12.58 -7.35
CA ILE A 104 11.41 11.19 -6.90
C ILE A 104 12.74 11.02 -6.17
N VAL A 105 12.70 10.71 -4.87
CA VAL A 105 13.88 10.65 -3.99
C VAL A 105 14.42 9.25 -3.76
N GLY A 106 13.66 8.21 -4.08
CA GLY A 106 14.13 6.84 -3.95
C GLY A 106 13.02 5.79 -3.90
N LYS A 107 13.44 4.53 -3.76
CA LYS A 107 12.61 3.33 -3.72
C LYS A 107 12.55 2.81 -2.30
N THR A 108 11.33 2.69 -1.74
CA THR A 108 11.14 2.29 -0.33
C THR A 108 11.10 0.78 -0.15
N ALA A 109 11.61 0.34 1.01
CA ALA A 109 11.60 -1.05 1.42
C ALA A 109 10.17 -1.61 1.56
N GLN A 110 10.00 -2.85 1.15
CA GLN A 110 8.72 -3.57 1.16
C GLN A 110 8.92 -5.06 1.43
N ASP A 111 7.85 -5.78 1.78
CA ASP A 111 7.84 -7.23 1.64
C ASP A 111 8.00 -7.62 0.16
N VAL A 112 8.72 -8.71 -0.12
CA VAL A 112 8.98 -9.18 -1.48
C VAL A 112 7.68 -9.30 -2.29
N PHE A 113 7.60 -8.68 -3.45
CA PHE A 113 6.41 -8.65 -4.32
C PHE A 113 5.10 -8.32 -3.60
N GLY A 114 5.14 -7.62 -2.46
CA GLY A 114 3.95 -7.34 -1.65
C GLY A 114 3.51 -8.47 -0.72
N PHE A 115 4.34 -9.49 -0.49
CA PHE A 115 4.01 -10.75 0.22
C PHE A 115 4.19 -10.65 1.73
N GLY A 116 3.41 -9.85 2.42
CA GLY A 116 3.47 -9.77 3.88
C GLY A 116 2.57 -8.71 4.49
N SER A 117 2.27 -8.89 5.78
CA SER A 117 1.43 -8.00 6.58
C SER A 117 2.25 -7.15 7.55
N PHE A 118 3.56 -7.45 7.72
CA PHE A 118 4.41 -6.82 8.73
C PHE A 118 5.68 -6.16 8.18
N ASN A 119 6.01 -6.35 6.93
CA ASN A 119 7.27 -5.97 6.26
C ASN A 119 8.50 -6.69 6.86
N VAL A 120 8.33 -7.98 7.18
CA VAL A 120 9.41 -8.87 7.65
C VAL A 120 9.86 -9.86 6.58
N ASN A 121 9.07 -10.07 5.54
CA ASN A 121 9.41 -10.92 4.39
C ASN A 121 10.26 -10.14 3.36
N VAL A 122 11.40 -9.64 3.79
CA VAL A 122 12.31 -8.90 2.93
C VAL A 122 13.14 -9.84 2.05
N GLY A 123 13.64 -9.34 0.94
CA GLY A 123 14.50 -10.08 0.02
C GLY A 123 15.81 -10.52 0.66
N ILE A 124 16.43 -11.55 0.05
CA ILE A 124 17.69 -12.10 0.51
C ILE A 124 18.77 -11.00 0.55
N GLY A 125 19.33 -10.76 1.75
CA GLY A 125 20.36 -9.75 1.98
C GLY A 125 19.82 -8.35 2.32
N TYR A 126 18.51 -8.13 2.31
CA TYR A 126 17.92 -6.86 2.71
C TYR A 126 17.56 -6.82 4.18
N LYS A 127 17.49 -5.61 4.74
CA LYS A 127 17.18 -5.39 6.16
C LYS A 127 15.70 -5.13 6.37
N VAL A 128 15.18 -5.61 7.51
CA VAL A 128 13.78 -5.38 7.91
C VAL A 128 13.61 -3.94 8.38
N PRO A 129 12.61 -3.19 7.87
CA PRO A 129 12.31 -1.85 8.35
C PRO A 129 11.76 -1.89 9.78
N LYS A 130 12.16 -0.89 10.59
CA LYS A 130 11.78 -0.79 12.01
C LYS A 130 10.70 0.27 12.20
N ASN A 131 9.78 0.02 13.15
CA ASN A 131 8.69 0.95 13.43
C ASN A 131 9.22 2.31 13.93
N PRO A 132 8.67 3.45 13.47
CA PRO A 132 9.13 4.79 13.84
C PRO A 132 8.94 5.14 15.32
N PHE A 133 8.04 4.45 16.04
CA PHE A 133 7.76 4.67 17.47
C PHE A 133 8.54 3.72 18.38
N ASP A 134 8.77 2.47 17.94
CA ASP A 134 9.50 1.45 18.68
C ASP A 134 10.28 0.54 17.71
N LYS A 135 11.60 0.65 17.71
CA LYS A 135 12.50 -0.14 16.81
C LYS A 135 12.41 -1.67 17.00
N THR A 136 11.78 -2.16 18.05
CA THR A 136 11.58 -3.60 18.29
C THR A 136 10.31 -4.14 17.63
N ARG A 137 9.52 -3.28 16.99
CA ARG A 137 8.22 -3.58 16.40
C ARG A 137 8.22 -3.43 14.88
N ALA A 138 7.27 -4.12 14.25
CA ALA A 138 7.06 -4.07 12.81
C ALA A 138 6.44 -2.74 12.36
N THR A 139 6.74 -2.34 11.12
CA THR A 139 6.14 -1.18 10.47
C THR A 139 4.74 -1.45 9.90
N GLY A 140 4.35 -2.72 9.83
CA GLY A 140 3.25 -3.13 8.95
C GLY A 140 3.71 -3.28 7.49
N GLY A 141 3.04 -4.17 6.77
CA GLY A 141 3.38 -4.56 5.40
C GLY A 141 2.20 -4.46 4.44
N SER A 142 2.57 -4.46 3.19
CA SER A 142 3.91 -4.64 2.61
C SER A 142 4.65 -3.32 2.34
N SER A 143 4.08 -2.13 2.61
CA SER A 143 4.68 -0.81 2.32
C SER A 143 5.28 -0.13 3.57
N GLY A 144 5.93 -0.91 4.43
CA GLY A 144 6.41 -0.43 5.74
C GLY A 144 7.49 0.65 5.64
N GLY A 145 8.42 0.55 4.69
CA GLY A 145 9.43 1.59 4.46
C GLY A 145 8.82 2.93 4.08
N ALA A 146 7.76 2.91 3.26
CA ALA A 146 7.03 4.11 2.86
C ALA A 146 6.36 4.79 4.06
N ALA A 147 5.57 4.06 4.84
CA ALA A 147 4.87 4.60 6.01
C ALA A 147 5.84 5.09 7.09
N GLY A 148 6.90 4.32 7.36
CA GLY A 148 7.93 4.66 8.32
C GLY A 148 8.65 5.96 7.95
N MET A 149 9.03 6.12 6.67
CA MET A 149 9.68 7.34 6.19
C MET A 149 8.75 8.54 6.27
N VAL A 150 7.49 8.40 5.83
CA VAL A 150 6.50 9.48 5.96
C VAL A 150 6.40 9.94 7.41
N GLN A 151 6.33 9.03 8.37
CA GLN A 151 6.23 9.38 9.79
C GLN A 151 7.50 10.02 10.35
N LYS A 152 8.68 9.52 10.00
CA LYS A 152 9.95 9.98 10.58
C LYS A 152 10.46 11.28 10.01
N SER A 153 10.22 11.57 8.74
CA SER A 153 10.72 12.80 8.12
C SER A 153 10.13 14.05 8.77
N GLU A 154 10.98 15.02 9.10
CA GLU A 154 10.57 16.36 9.56
C GLU A 154 10.21 17.27 8.37
N LEU A 155 10.74 16.97 7.19
CA LEU A 155 10.46 17.69 5.96
C LEU A 155 9.16 17.18 5.30
N PRO A 156 8.40 18.04 4.59
CA PRO A 156 7.23 17.65 3.82
C PRO A 156 7.59 16.55 2.82
N HIS A 157 6.82 15.47 2.86
CA HIS A 157 7.10 14.30 2.06
C HIS A 157 5.83 13.47 1.90
N ILE A 158 5.66 12.85 0.75
CA ILE A 158 4.61 11.87 0.46
C ILE A 158 5.22 10.56 -0.07
N ALA A 159 4.48 9.48 0.05
CA ALA A 159 4.89 8.19 -0.49
C ALA A 159 3.81 7.59 -1.42
N ILE A 160 4.23 7.16 -2.62
CA ILE A 160 3.40 6.39 -3.53
C ILE A 160 3.62 4.91 -3.24
N SER A 161 2.52 4.21 -2.97
CA SER A 161 2.54 2.83 -2.48
C SER A 161 1.54 1.96 -3.24
N GLU A 162 1.63 0.66 -3.04
CA GLU A 162 0.74 -0.33 -3.62
C GLU A 162 0.05 -1.14 -2.53
N SER A 163 -1.19 -1.57 -2.79
CA SER A 163 -1.96 -2.45 -1.91
C SER A 163 -2.73 -3.51 -2.69
N THR A 164 -2.58 -4.77 -2.26
CA THR A 164 -3.38 -5.91 -2.72
C THR A 164 -4.40 -6.32 -1.67
N GLY A 165 -4.01 -6.39 -0.39
CA GLY A 165 -4.82 -6.89 0.72
C GLY A 165 -4.91 -5.99 1.96
N GLY A 166 -3.96 -5.09 2.13
CA GLY A 166 -3.86 -4.23 3.32
C GLY A 166 -2.59 -3.42 3.31
N SER A 167 -1.80 -3.56 2.24
CA SER A 167 -0.41 -3.11 2.16
C SER A 167 -0.19 -1.59 2.19
N ILE A 168 -1.25 -0.79 2.18
CA ILE A 168 -1.25 0.65 2.50
C ILE A 168 -1.86 0.87 3.89
N ALA A 169 -3.00 0.24 4.17
CA ALA A 169 -3.77 0.48 5.39
C ALA A 169 -3.05 0.00 6.65
N ALA A 170 -2.46 -1.20 6.63
CA ALA A 170 -1.73 -1.75 7.78
C ALA A 170 -0.48 -0.92 8.15
N PRO A 171 0.45 -0.62 7.22
CA PRO A 171 1.58 0.22 7.56
C PRO A 171 1.19 1.66 7.92
N ALA A 172 0.16 2.24 7.29
CA ALA A 172 -0.35 3.54 7.69
C ALA A 172 -0.86 3.54 9.13
N CYS A 173 -1.61 2.50 9.54
CA CYS A 173 -2.07 2.32 10.91
C CYS A 173 -0.89 2.21 11.90
N TYR A 174 0.03 1.28 11.65
CA TYR A 174 1.13 0.99 12.58
C TYR A 174 2.21 2.07 12.65
N CYS A 175 2.30 2.93 11.62
CA CYS A 175 3.19 4.08 11.62
C CYS A 175 2.47 5.42 11.89
N GLY A 176 1.16 5.42 12.15
CA GLY A 176 0.42 6.61 12.56
C GLY A 176 0.30 7.69 11.47
N VAL A 177 0.13 7.29 10.21
CA VAL A 177 -0.04 8.19 9.06
C VAL A 177 -1.36 7.91 8.34
N TYR A 178 -1.77 8.79 7.43
CA TYR A 178 -2.89 8.54 6.53
C TYR A 178 -2.43 7.66 5.36
N GLY A 179 -3.24 6.64 5.01
CA GLY A 179 -2.97 5.77 3.88
C GLY A 179 -4.23 5.51 3.07
N MET A 180 -4.29 6.05 1.84
CA MET A 180 -5.44 5.92 0.94
C MET A 180 -5.19 4.85 -0.12
N THR A 181 -6.08 3.87 -0.17
CA THR A 181 -6.17 2.88 -1.24
C THR A 181 -7.42 3.19 -2.06
N PRO A 182 -7.29 3.54 -3.36
CA PRO A 182 -8.44 3.91 -4.20
C PRO A 182 -9.29 2.71 -4.61
N THR A 183 -10.40 2.98 -5.28
CA THR A 183 -11.16 1.98 -6.02
C THR A 183 -10.28 1.28 -7.05
N TYR A 184 -10.45 -0.03 -7.22
CA TYR A 184 -9.79 -0.77 -8.28
C TYR A 184 -10.12 -0.18 -9.66
N GLY A 185 -9.07 0.20 -10.41
CA GLY A 185 -9.19 0.86 -11.71
C GLY A 185 -9.35 2.39 -11.65
N ARG A 186 -9.30 3.03 -10.46
CA ARG A 186 -9.29 4.51 -10.34
C ARG A 186 -7.93 5.12 -10.67
N VAL A 187 -6.85 4.42 -10.31
CA VAL A 187 -5.47 4.76 -10.65
C VAL A 187 -4.91 3.66 -11.54
N SER A 188 -4.28 4.04 -12.64
CA SER A 188 -3.64 3.11 -13.56
C SER A 188 -2.56 2.30 -12.87
N ARG A 189 -2.51 0.99 -13.17
CA ARG A 189 -1.49 0.05 -12.73
C ARG A 189 -0.36 -0.13 -13.77
N TYR A 190 -0.38 0.62 -14.88
CA TYR A 190 0.72 0.60 -15.83
C TYR A 190 2.03 0.92 -15.12
N GLY A 191 3.01 0.01 -15.28
CA GLY A 191 4.32 0.10 -14.61
C GLY A 191 4.36 -0.40 -13.17
N LEU A 192 3.32 -1.07 -12.68
CA LEU A 192 3.33 -1.82 -11.43
C LEU A 192 3.82 -3.25 -11.66
N MET A 193 4.75 -3.72 -10.84
CA MET A 193 5.13 -5.14 -10.75
C MET A 193 4.09 -5.87 -9.92
N ASP A 194 3.32 -6.71 -10.58
CA ASP A 194 2.08 -7.28 -10.06
C ASP A 194 2.31 -8.32 -8.96
N TYR A 195 1.48 -8.23 -7.91
CA TYR A 195 1.19 -9.31 -6.99
C TYR A 195 -0.03 -10.10 -7.46
N ALA A 196 -1.20 -9.47 -7.46
CA ALA A 196 -2.47 -10.08 -7.87
C ALA A 196 -3.27 -9.09 -8.74
N ASN A 197 -3.28 -9.34 -10.05
CA ASN A 197 -3.80 -8.42 -11.06
C ASN A 197 -5.24 -7.98 -10.81
N SER A 198 -6.06 -8.84 -10.20
CA SER A 198 -7.47 -8.55 -9.94
C SER A 198 -7.71 -7.72 -8.67
N MET A 199 -6.64 -7.37 -7.92
CA MET A 199 -6.76 -6.69 -6.62
C MET A 199 -5.76 -5.56 -6.40
N ASP A 200 -4.62 -5.55 -7.09
CA ASP A 200 -3.56 -4.55 -6.91
C ASP A 200 -4.04 -3.14 -7.22
N LYS A 201 -3.68 -2.19 -6.37
CA LYS A 201 -4.02 -0.77 -6.48
C LYS A 201 -2.85 0.10 -6.05
N ILE A 202 -2.59 1.17 -6.79
CA ILE A 202 -1.62 2.20 -6.41
C ILE A 202 -2.35 3.29 -5.63
N GLY A 203 -1.80 3.69 -4.48
CA GLY A 203 -2.33 4.72 -3.62
C GLY A 203 -1.24 5.53 -2.93
N VAL A 204 -1.61 6.30 -1.92
CA VAL A 204 -0.75 7.31 -1.31
C VAL A 204 -0.73 7.20 0.21
N MET A 205 0.43 7.53 0.81
CA MET A 205 0.58 7.77 2.25
C MET A 205 1.13 9.17 2.49
N ALA A 206 0.58 9.86 3.49
CA ALA A 206 1.00 11.18 3.91
C ALA A 206 0.68 11.44 5.39
N LYS A 207 1.29 12.49 5.98
CA LYS A 207 0.96 12.94 7.35
C LYS A 207 -0.34 13.72 7.45
N ASP A 208 -0.83 14.26 6.35
CA ASP A 208 -2.02 15.11 6.31
C ASP A 208 -3.02 14.61 5.26
N ILE A 209 -4.31 14.68 5.60
CA ILE A 209 -5.39 14.29 4.68
C ILE A 209 -5.47 15.18 3.43
N GLU A 210 -5.05 16.46 3.54
CA GLU A 210 -5.02 17.37 2.40
C GLU A 210 -3.94 16.97 1.39
N ASP A 211 -2.82 16.43 1.87
CA ASP A 211 -1.75 15.91 1.01
C ASP A 211 -2.21 14.61 0.31
N VAL A 212 -2.97 13.75 1.02
CA VAL A 212 -3.63 12.59 0.42
C VAL A 212 -4.61 13.02 -0.68
N ALA A 213 -5.46 14.01 -0.40
CA ALA A 213 -6.43 14.52 -1.37
C ALA A 213 -5.75 15.07 -2.64
N LEU A 214 -4.71 15.89 -2.46
CA LEU A 214 -3.95 16.48 -3.56
C LEU A 214 -3.33 15.41 -4.46
N VAL A 215 -2.65 14.44 -3.85
CA VAL A 215 -1.93 13.42 -4.62
C VAL A 215 -2.90 12.44 -5.29
N MET A 216 -3.96 12.03 -4.59
CA MET A 216 -5.00 11.20 -5.19
C MET A 216 -5.66 11.87 -6.40
N GLU A 217 -5.90 13.19 -6.34
CA GLU A 217 -6.44 13.95 -7.47
C GLU A 217 -5.48 13.94 -8.67
N ILE A 218 -4.17 13.99 -8.43
CA ILE A 218 -3.14 13.99 -9.47
C ILE A 218 -3.02 12.60 -10.13
N ILE A 219 -2.94 11.53 -9.34
CA ILE A 219 -2.65 10.20 -9.89
C ILE A 219 -3.88 9.49 -10.45
N SER A 220 -5.10 9.90 -10.09
CA SER A 220 -6.37 9.33 -10.57
C SER A 220 -6.61 9.62 -12.06
N GLY A 221 -7.50 8.82 -12.68
CA GLY A 221 -8.00 9.02 -14.03
C GLY A 221 -7.62 7.89 -14.99
N TYR A 222 -8.24 7.93 -16.17
CA TYR A 222 -8.10 6.93 -17.21
C TYR A 222 -6.69 6.86 -17.80
N ASP A 223 -6.28 5.64 -18.14
CA ASP A 223 -5.04 5.33 -18.87
C ASP A 223 -5.30 4.13 -19.77
N GLU A 224 -5.23 4.31 -21.09
CA GLU A 224 -5.46 3.27 -22.09
C GLU A 224 -4.49 2.08 -22.00
N ARG A 225 -3.33 2.28 -21.38
CA ARG A 225 -2.31 1.24 -21.17
C ARG A 225 -2.67 0.24 -20.06
N ASP A 226 -3.67 0.54 -19.23
CA ASP A 226 -4.22 -0.37 -18.22
C ASP A 226 -5.68 -0.68 -18.55
N SER A 227 -5.95 -1.87 -19.07
CA SER A 227 -7.29 -2.34 -19.44
C SER A 227 -8.32 -2.35 -18.30
N THR A 228 -7.87 -2.24 -17.05
CA THR A 228 -8.74 -2.16 -15.87
C THR A 228 -9.05 -0.73 -15.45
N SER A 229 -8.32 0.24 -15.99
CA SER A 229 -8.56 1.67 -15.76
C SER A 229 -9.95 2.07 -16.23
N LYS A 230 -10.66 2.85 -15.41
CA LYS A 230 -12.03 3.28 -15.71
C LYS A 230 -12.05 4.69 -16.29
N ASP A 231 -12.72 4.84 -17.42
CA ASP A 231 -12.97 6.15 -18.01
C ASP A 231 -14.10 6.85 -17.25
N LEU A 232 -13.68 7.57 -16.21
CA LEU A 232 -14.56 8.36 -15.34
C LEU A 232 -14.00 9.77 -15.22
N PRO A 233 -14.88 10.79 -15.08
CA PRO A 233 -14.46 12.17 -14.90
C PRO A 233 -13.43 12.31 -13.75
N ALA A 234 -12.49 13.23 -13.95
CA ALA A 234 -11.58 13.63 -12.87
C ALA A 234 -12.39 14.24 -11.73
N GLU A 235 -12.16 13.76 -10.52
CA GLU A 235 -12.83 14.24 -9.33
C GLU A 235 -11.87 15.13 -8.53
N LYS A 236 -12.38 16.26 -8.05
CA LYS A 236 -11.59 17.23 -7.28
C LYS A 236 -11.65 16.90 -5.78
N TYR A 237 -10.72 16.09 -5.34
CA TYR A 237 -10.62 15.69 -3.94
C TYR A 237 -10.13 16.82 -3.02
N THR A 238 -9.47 17.84 -3.57
CA THR A 238 -9.02 19.02 -2.83
C THR A 238 -10.15 19.99 -2.49
N GLU A 239 -11.25 19.96 -3.23
CA GLU A 239 -12.44 20.75 -2.92
C GLU A 239 -13.20 20.11 -1.75
N LYS A 240 -13.48 20.91 -0.71
CA LYS A 240 -14.24 20.45 0.48
C LYS A 240 -15.73 20.46 0.19
N SER A 241 -16.46 19.51 0.78
CA SER A 241 -17.93 19.53 0.82
C SER A 241 -18.42 19.38 2.25
N ASP A 242 -19.45 20.17 2.61
CA ASP A 242 -20.14 20.10 3.90
C ASP A 242 -21.22 19.01 3.86
N SER A 243 -20.80 17.76 3.67
CA SER A 243 -21.74 16.64 3.60
C SER A 243 -22.01 16.05 4.98
N ARG A 244 -23.27 15.72 5.23
CA ARG A 244 -23.64 14.83 6.36
C ARG A 244 -23.51 13.40 5.88
N PHE A 245 -22.91 12.55 6.71
CA PHE A 245 -22.66 11.14 6.37
C PHE A 245 -23.53 10.22 7.22
N ARG A 246 -24.14 9.23 6.60
CA ARG A 246 -24.75 8.08 7.26
C ARG A 246 -23.64 7.07 7.49
N VAL A 247 -23.28 6.83 8.75
CA VAL A 247 -22.12 6.05 9.15
C VAL A 247 -22.58 4.71 9.73
N ALA A 248 -21.91 3.64 9.32
CA ALA A 248 -22.05 2.32 9.89
C ALA A 248 -20.73 1.83 10.50
N VAL A 249 -20.79 1.15 11.63
CA VAL A 249 -19.66 0.46 12.28
C VAL A 249 -19.90 -1.04 12.21
N VAL A 250 -18.90 -1.79 11.78
CA VAL A 250 -19.01 -3.24 11.63
C VAL A 250 -18.83 -3.92 12.98
N LYS A 251 -19.85 -4.59 13.50
CA LYS A 251 -19.84 -5.21 14.84
C LYS A 251 -18.81 -6.33 14.98
N GLU A 252 -18.60 -7.14 13.93
CA GLU A 252 -17.60 -8.23 13.94
C GLU A 252 -16.19 -7.65 14.14
N SER A 253 -15.93 -6.44 13.62
CA SER A 253 -14.63 -5.77 13.76
C SER A 253 -14.34 -5.28 15.17
N LEU A 254 -15.34 -5.27 16.05
CA LEU A 254 -15.23 -4.95 17.48
C LEU A 254 -15.32 -6.20 18.36
N GLY A 255 -15.32 -7.39 17.75
CA GLY A 255 -15.48 -8.69 18.41
C GLY A 255 -14.25 -9.19 19.17
N LYS A 256 -14.24 -10.50 19.43
CA LYS A 256 -13.12 -11.22 20.05
C LYS A 256 -11.89 -11.16 19.14
N GLY A 257 -10.69 -11.00 19.74
CA GLY A 257 -9.41 -10.91 19.00
C GLY A 257 -8.97 -9.49 18.65
N VAL A 258 -9.80 -8.48 18.94
CA VAL A 258 -9.43 -7.07 18.78
C VAL A 258 -9.08 -6.47 20.13
N GLU A 259 -7.94 -5.79 20.24
CA GLU A 259 -7.50 -5.16 21.48
C GLU A 259 -8.50 -4.10 21.96
N GLN A 260 -8.69 -4.05 23.29
CA GLN A 260 -9.70 -3.17 23.88
C GLN A 260 -9.42 -1.68 23.64
N ASP A 261 -8.14 -1.28 23.66
CA ASP A 261 -7.78 0.12 23.41
C ASP A 261 -8.00 0.51 21.94
N VAL A 262 -7.81 -0.43 20.99
CA VAL A 262 -8.11 -0.21 19.56
C VAL A 262 -9.61 0.10 19.38
N LYS A 263 -10.50 -0.68 20.05
CA LYS A 263 -11.94 -0.44 20.04
C LYS A 263 -12.31 0.90 20.65
N LYS A 264 -11.76 1.21 21.84
CA LYS A 264 -11.99 2.48 22.54
C LYS A 264 -11.55 3.68 21.70
N ASN A 265 -10.36 3.62 21.08
CA ASN A 265 -9.83 4.69 20.27
C ASN A 265 -10.68 4.93 19.01
N LEU A 266 -11.19 3.88 18.37
CA LEU A 266 -12.09 4.01 17.24
C LEU A 266 -13.39 4.74 17.64
N ILE A 267 -14.05 4.29 18.71
CA ILE A 267 -15.30 4.90 19.17
C ILE A 267 -15.05 6.34 19.65
N ALA A 268 -13.96 6.59 20.37
CA ALA A 268 -13.57 7.95 20.80
C ALA A 268 -13.33 8.88 19.60
N LYS A 269 -12.72 8.37 18.52
CA LYS A 269 -12.48 9.14 17.29
C LYS A 269 -13.77 9.50 16.56
N LEU A 270 -14.78 8.62 16.57
CA LEU A 270 -16.12 8.94 16.04
C LEU A 270 -16.82 10.01 16.89
N GLY A 271 -16.50 10.09 18.19
CA GLY A 271 -17.00 11.14 19.08
C GLY A 271 -18.52 11.17 19.19
N LYS A 272 -19.15 12.31 18.82
CA LYS A 272 -20.60 12.53 18.87
C LYS A 272 -21.32 12.16 17.57
N LEU A 273 -20.62 11.62 16.57
CA LEU A 273 -21.26 11.19 15.33
C LEU A 273 -22.24 10.05 15.62
N LYS A 274 -23.45 10.16 15.07
CA LYS A 274 -24.41 9.06 15.09
C LYS A 274 -23.98 8.01 14.08
N TYR A 275 -23.93 6.76 14.49
CA TYR A 275 -23.68 5.60 13.63
C TYR A 275 -24.64 4.45 13.99
N GLU A 276 -24.80 3.53 13.06
CA GLU A 276 -25.50 2.27 13.28
C GLU A 276 -24.53 1.11 13.23
N GLU A 277 -24.80 0.06 13.99
CA GLU A 277 -24.02 -1.19 13.90
C GLU A 277 -24.55 -2.05 12.75
N VAL A 278 -23.64 -2.56 11.93
CA VAL A 278 -23.94 -3.46 10.80
C VAL A 278 -23.13 -4.74 10.90
N SER A 279 -23.55 -5.76 10.17
CA SER A 279 -22.88 -7.07 10.16
C SER A 279 -22.35 -7.40 8.77
N LEU A 280 -21.11 -7.90 8.69
CA LEU A 280 -20.44 -8.39 7.47
C LEU A 280 -19.98 -9.86 7.68
N PRO A 281 -20.91 -10.81 7.97
CA PRO A 281 -20.56 -12.17 8.39
C PRO A 281 -19.78 -12.96 7.33
N LEU A 282 -20.06 -12.76 6.04
CA LEU A 282 -19.35 -13.47 4.97
C LEU A 282 -17.91 -12.96 4.86
N THR A 283 -17.72 -11.64 4.94
CA THR A 283 -16.41 -11.00 4.90
C THR A 283 -15.52 -11.50 6.04
N PHE A 284 -16.02 -11.49 7.27
CA PHE A 284 -15.22 -11.90 8.45
C PHE A 284 -15.02 -13.42 8.54
N ARG A 285 -15.91 -14.22 7.96
CA ARG A 285 -15.78 -15.68 7.96
C ARG A 285 -14.91 -16.23 6.84
N TYR A 286 -14.98 -15.64 5.63
CA TYR A 286 -14.39 -16.21 4.42
C TYR A 286 -13.43 -15.27 3.67
N GLY A 287 -13.33 -13.99 4.07
CA GLY A 287 -12.52 -12.99 3.36
C GLY A 287 -11.05 -13.37 3.27
N ILE A 288 -10.44 -13.82 4.38
CA ILE A 288 -9.04 -14.27 4.43
C ILE A 288 -8.80 -15.42 3.45
N GLN A 289 -9.64 -16.46 3.50
CA GLN A 289 -9.47 -17.63 2.65
C GLN A 289 -9.63 -17.28 1.16
N ALA A 290 -10.66 -16.49 0.82
CA ALA A 290 -10.89 -16.06 -0.56
C ALA A 290 -9.74 -15.19 -1.06
N TYR A 291 -9.28 -14.24 -0.25
CA TYR A 291 -8.16 -13.37 -0.59
C TYR A 291 -6.89 -14.16 -0.90
N TYR A 292 -6.46 -15.02 0.03
CA TYR A 292 -5.21 -15.77 -0.17
C TYR A 292 -5.29 -16.78 -1.29
N LEU A 293 -6.42 -17.47 -1.48
CA LEU A 293 -6.59 -18.40 -2.62
C LEU A 293 -6.50 -17.68 -3.97
N ILE A 294 -7.11 -16.51 -4.12
CA ILE A 294 -7.05 -15.72 -5.34
C ILE A 294 -5.65 -15.14 -5.53
N SER A 295 -5.14 -14.43 -4.52
CA SER A 295 -3.86 -13.72 -4.64
C SER A 295 -2.68 -14.66 -4.86
N LEU A 296 -2.62 -15.81 -4.16
CA LEU A 296 -1.56 -16.80 -4.37
C LEU A 296 -1.65 -17.43 -5.77
N SER A 297 -2.87 -17.71 -6.25
CA SER A 297 -3.09 -18.25 -7.59
C SER A 297 -2.58 -17.30 -8.67
N GLU A 298 -2.91 -16.01 -8.58
CA GLU A 298 -2.45 -14.98 -9.51
C GLU A 298 -0.95 -14.75 -9.39
N ALA A 299 -0.40 -14.65 -8.17
CA ALA A 299 1.03 -14.51 -7.93
C ALA A 299 1.86 -15.61 -8.55
N SER A 300 1.40 -16.87 -8.46
CA SER A 300 2.14 -18.02 -9.01
C SER A 300 2.27 -17.94 -10.53
N THR A 301 1.34 -17.28 -11.22
CA THR A 301 1.40 -16.99 -12.66
C THR A 301 2.28 -15.77 -12.93
N ASN A 302 2.07 -14.68 -12.20
CA ASN A 302 2.78 -13.42 -12.39
C ASN A 302 4.29 -13.56 -12.21
N LEU A 303 4.72 -14.34 -11.21
CA LEU A 303 6.14 -14.55 -10.94
C LEU A 303 6.83 -15.54 -11.92
N ALA A 304 6.08 -16.21 -12.80
CA ALA A 304 6.65 -17.11 -13.78
C ALA A 304 7.59 -16.40 -14.78
N LYS A 305 7.33 -15.11 -15.07
CA LYS A 305 8.15 -14.28 -15.97
C LYS A 305 9.56 -13.99 -15.45
N TYR A 306 9.79 -14.12 -14.14
CA TYR A 306 11.10 -13.88 -13.52
C TYR A 306 11.90 -15.18 -13.46
N CYS A 307 12.63 -15.45 -14.55
CA CYS A 307 13.38 -16.69 -14.77
C CYS A 307 14.85 -16.47 -15.15
N GLY A 308 15.35 -15.23 -15.03
CA GLY A 308 16.73 -14.89 -15.35
C GLY A 308 17.03 -14.65 -16.84
N MET A 309 15.98 -14.45 -17.69
CA MET A 309 16.17 -14.22 -19.12
C MET A 309 15.97 -12.76 -19.53
N ARG A 310 14.98 -12.06 -18.98
CA ARG A 310 14.57 -10.70 -19.38
C ARG A 310 14.76 -9.64 -18.31
N TYR A 311 14.69 -10.05 -17.05
CA TYR A 311 14.63 -9.11 -15.92
C TYR A 311 15.61 -9.51 -14.82
N GLY A 312 16.30 -8.56 -14.24
CA GLY A 312 17.10 -8.69 -13.03
C GLY A 312 18.28 -9.64 -13.15
N LYS A 313 18.43 -10.53 -12.19
CA LYS A 313 19.57 -11.45 -12.09
C LYS A 313 19.61 -12.46 -13.22
N HIS A 314 20.80 -12.60 -13.79
CA HIS A 314 21.17 -13.65 -14.74
C HIS A 314 22.18 -14.58 -14.08
N GLU A 315 22.16 -15.83 -14.45
CA GLU A 315 23.18 -16.82 -14.10
C GLU A 315 23.88 -17.30 -15.38
N LYS A 316 24.97 -18.03 -15.24
CA LYS A 316 25.63 -18.66 -16.39
C LYS A 316 24.67 -19.66 -17.04
N LEU A 317 24.55 -19.57 -18.38
CA LEU A 317 23.71 -20.50 -19.14
C LEU A 317 24.38 -21.87 -19.16
N GLU A 318 23.92 -22.78 -18.33
CA GLU A 318 24.39 -24.16 -18.23
C GLU A 318 23.18 -25.09 -18.12
N GLY A 319 23.33 -26.31 -18.68
CA GLY A 319 22.27 -27.31 -18.68
C GLY A 319 21.11 -27.00 -19.63
N ASN A 320 19.97 -27.60 -19.36
CA ASN A 320 18.71 -27.33 -20.07
C ASN A 320 17.93 -26.15 -19.44
N PHE A 321 16.87 -25.65 -20.09
CA PHE A 321 16.07 -24.54 -19.62
C PHE A 321 15.48 -24.77 -18.23
N ASN A 322 15.03 -25.99 -17.91
CA ASN A 322 14.45 -26.29 -16.63
C ASN A 322 15.49 -26.19 -15.51
N GLU A 323 16.71 -26.65 -15.74
CA GLU A 323 17.83 -26.57 -14.80
C GLU A 323 18.24 -25.11 -14.59
N TYR A 324 18.37 -24.34 -15.67
CA TYR A 324 18.69 -22.92 -15.63
C TYR A 324 17.64 -22.12 -14.84
N PHE A 325 16.35 -22.23 -15.21
CA PHE A 325 15.27 -21.51 -14.55
C PHE A 325 15.14 -21.89 -13.08
N SER A 326 15.23 -23.18 -12.76
CA SER A 326 15.20 -23.67 -11.38
C SER A 326 16.38 -23.16 -10.57
N GLY A 327 17.57 -23.13 -11.17
CA GLY A 327 18.78 -22.60 -10.56
C GLY A 327 18.67 -21.12 -10.21
N VAL A 328 18.29 -20.27 -11.18
CA VAL A 328 18.09 -18.82 -10.97
C VAL A 328 17.04 -18.58 -9.88
N ARG A 329 15.88 -19.20 -9.98
CA ARG A 329 14.76 -19.00 -9.07
C ARG A 329 15.05 -19.53 -7.66
N SER A 330 15.70 -20.68 -7.53
CA SER A 330 16.05 -21.27 -6.23
C SER A 330 17.07 -20.44 -5.46
N LYS A 331 18.01 -19.78 -6.14
CA LYS A 331 19.04 -18.93 -5.53
C LYS A 331 18.53 -17.53 -5.16
N ASN A 332 17.60 -16.98 -5.93
CA ASN A 332 17.24 -15.56 -5.85
C ASN A 332 15.83 -15.29 -5.30
N PHE A 333 14.94 -16.27 -5.21
CA PHE A 333 13.70 -16.17 -4.49
C PHE A 333 13.85 -16.54 -3.01
N SER A 334 13.29 -15.72 -2.12
CA SER A 334 13.21 -15.99 -0.68
C SER A 334 12.24 -17.14 -0.35
N LYS A 335 12.19 -17.52 0.90
CA LYS A 335 11.31 -18.59 1.39
C LYS A 335 9.82 -18.29 1.14
N GLU A 336 9.39 -17.03 1.36
CA GLU A 336 7.99 -16.62 1.20
C GLU A 336 7.55 -16.61 -0.27
N GLU A 337 8.41 -16.15 -1.18
CA GLU A 337 8.15 -16.19 -2.63
C GLU A 337 7.92 -17.63 -3.10
N LYS A 338 8.82 -18.55 -2.71
CA LYS A 338 8.70 -20.00 -3.04
C LYS A 338 7.42 -20.60 -2.48
N ARG A 339 7.08 -20.29 -1.22
CA ARG A 339 5.84 -20.77 -0.58
C ARG A 339 4.62 -20.36 -1.37
N ARG A 340 4.50 -19.07 -1.73
CA ARG A 340 3.34 -18.54 -2.45
C ARG A 340 3.22 -19.08 -3.86
N ILE A 341 4.33 -19.27 -4.56
CA ILE A 341 4.34 -19.89 -5.88
C ILE A 341 3.82 -21.33 -5.82
N ILE A 342 4.30 -22.13 -4.85
CA ILE A 342 3.90 -23.52 -4.68
C ILE A 342 2.40 -23.62 -4.33
N LEU A 343 1.94 -22.86 -3.33
CA LEU A 343 0.54 -22.86 -2.90
C LEU A 343 -0.40 -22.38 -4.00
N GLY A 344 -0.03 -21.31 -4.71
CA GLY A 344 -0.84 -20.79 -5.81
C GLY A 344 -0.90 -21.73 -7.02
N THR A 345 0.21 -22.39 -7.33
CA THR A 345 0.23 -23.44 -8.37
C THR A 345 -0.68 -24.59 -7.99
N PHE A 346 -0.60 -25.09 -6.75
CA PHE A 346 -1.46 -26.14 -6.24
C PHE A 346 -2.95 -25.78 -6.35
N ALA A 347 -3.33 -24.56 -5.93
CA ALA A 347 -4.73 -24.10 -5.98
C ALA A 347 -5.31 -24.03 -7.41
N ARG A 348 -4.44 -23.99 -8.45
CA ARG A 348 -4.85 -23.93 -9.86
C ARG A 348 -4.67 -25.26 -10.63
N MET A 349 -4.08 -26.28 -10.00
CA MET A 349 -3.89 -27.57 -10.65
C MET A 349 -5.22 -28.22 -11.04
N SER A 350 -5.19 -29.03 -12.10
CA SER A 350 -6.32 -29.88 -12.48
C SER A 350 -6.81 -30.71 -11.29
N GLY A 351 -8.12 -30.76 -11.09
CA GLY A 351 -8.77 -31.40 -9.95
C GLY A 351 -8.91 -30.50 -8.69
N PHE A 352 -8.15 -29.44 -8.55
CA PHE A 352 -8.22 -28.53 -7.40
C PHE A 352 -8.75 -27.13 -7.74
N ARG A 353 -8.61 -26.70 -9.01
CA ARG A 353 -8.96 -25.35 -9.47
C ARG A 353 -10.40 -24.94 -9.10
N ASP A 354 -11.37 -25.84 -9.34
CA ASP A 354 -12.79 -25.53 -9.11
C ASP A 354 -13.12 -25.48 -7.62
N ALA A 355 -12.52 -26.38 -6.83
CA ALA A 355 -12.70 -26.43 -5.38
C ALA A 355 -12.07 -25.25 -4.63
N PHE A 356 -10.96 -24.69 -5.13
CA PHE A 356 -10.23 -23.62 -4.48
C PHE A 356 -10.38 -22.27 -5.22
N TYR A 357 -9.76 -22.12 -6.38
CA TYR A 357 -9.70 -20.82 -7.06
C TYR A 357 -11.07 -20.32 -7.52
N MET A 358 -11.84 -21.17 -8.23
CA MET A 358 -13.17 -20.78 -8.72
C MET A 358 -14.14 -20.54 -7.55
N LYS A 359 -14.06 -21.37 -6.50
CA LYS A 359 -14.87 -21.18 -5.30
C LYS A 359 -14.53 -19.86 -4.58
N ALA A 360 -13.25 -19.49 -4.50
CA ALA A 360 -12.83 -18.22 -3.93
C ALA A 360 -13.37 -17.02 -4.72
N LEU A 361 -13.40 -17.09 -6.06
CA LEU A 361 -14.01 -16.04 -6.90
C LEU A 361 -15.53 -15.91 -6.66
N GLN A 362 -16.25 -17.03 -6.47
CA GLN A 362 -17.67 -17.00 -6.10
C GLN A 362 -17.88 -16.33 -4.74
N VAL A 363 -17.04 -16.67 -3.75
CA VAL A 363 -17.09 -16.03 -2.42
C VAL A 363 -16.79 -14.54 -2.52
N ARG A 364 -15.81 -14.13 -3.35
CA ARG A 364 -15.52 -12.71 -3.62
C ARG A 364 -16.77 -11.97 -4.11
N THR A 365 -17.52 -12.55 -5.06
CA THR A 365 -18.78 -11.95 -5.56
C THR A 365 -19.78 -11.74 -4.43
N LYS A 366 -19.94 -12.73 -3.55
CA LYS A 366 -20.84 -12.62 -2.38
C LYS A 366 -20.40 -11.56 -1.38
N ILE A 367 -19.10 -11.41 -1.15
CA ILE A 367 -18.55 -10.32 -0.30
C ILE A 367 -18.83 -8.95 -0.93
N ILE A 368 -18.68 -8.80 -2.25
CA ILE A 368 -19.03 -7.54 -2.94
C ILE A 368 -20.51 -7.22 -2.74
N GLU A 369 -21.41 -8.21 -2.90
CA GLU A 369 -22.85 -8.04 -2.70
C GLU A 369 -23.18 -7.65 -1.25
N GLU A 370 -22.49 -8.25 -0.25
CA GLU A 370 -22.65 -7.95 1.17
C GLU A 370 -22.34 -6.48 1.47
N TYR A 371 -21.20 -5.94 1.00
CA TYR A 371 -20.87 -4.53 1.14
C TYR A 371 -21.87 -3.62 0.42
N ARG A 372 -22.25 -3.94 -0.83
CA ARG A 372 -23.18 -3.13 -1.62
C ARG A 372 -24.55 -3.01 -0.97
N GLN A 373 -25.04 -4.03 -0.25
CA GLN A 373 -26.28 -3.95 0.52
C GLN A 373 -26.21 -2.85 1.58
N HIS A 374 -25.08 -2.70 2.26
CA HIS A 374 -24.86 -1.66 3.24
C HIS A 374 -24.70 -0.28 2.60
N PHE A 375 -23.99 -0.16 1.48
CA PHE A 375 -23.82 1.13 0.78
C PHE A 375 -25.11 1.70 0.17
N ARG A 376 -26.19 0.93 0.07
CA ARG A 376 -27.53 1.49 -0.23
C ARG A 376 -28.09 2.36 0.88
N LYS A 377 -27.67 2.13 2.15
CA LYS A 377 -28.17 2.83 3.32
C LYS A 377 -27.15 3.78 3.94
N TYR A 378 -25.88 3.45 3.85
CA TYR A 378 -24.78 4.16 4.49
C TYR A 378 -23.82 4.73 3.45
N ASP A 379 -23.25 5.87 3.74
CA ASP A 379 -22.25 6.50 2.89
C ASP A 379 -20.85 6.03 3.25
N ILE A 380 -20.64 5.69 4.52
CA ILE A 380 -19.36 5.28 5.12
C ILE A 380 -19.56 4.04 6.00
N VAL A 381 -18.69 3.06 5.82
CA VAL A 381 -18.53 1.90 6.70
C VAL A 381 -17.18 2.00 7.41
N VAL A 382 -17.15 1.77 8.72
CA VAL A 382 -15.96 1.96 9.55
C VAL A 382 -15.61 0.66 10.30
N THR A 383 -14.32 0.36 10.37
CA THR A 383 -13.71 -0.68 11.21
C THR A 383 -12.41 -0.15 11.82
N PRO A 384 -11.82 -0.79 12.84
CA PRO A 384 -10.39 -0.62 13.10
C PRO A 384 -9.58 -0.94 11.84
N ALA A 385 -8.47 -0.24 11.60
CA ALA A 385 -7.60 -0.55 10.46
C ALA A 385 -6.81 -1.85 10.71
N MET A 386 -6.41 -2.09 11.96
CA MET A 386 -5.75 -3.32 12.41
C MET A 386 -6.35 -3.77 13.74
N PRO A 387 -6.37 -5.09 14.06
CA PRO A 387 -6.99 -5.60 15.29
C PRO A 387 -6.19 -5.28 16.55
N ASN A 388 -4.93 -4.96 16.44
CA ASN A 388 -3.97 -4.70 17.53
C ASN A 388 -2.99 -3.59 17.16
N ILE A 389 -2.17 -3.17 18.14
CA ILE A 389 -0.98 -2.34 17.88
C ILE A 389 0.09 -3.14 17.15
N ALA A 390 1.07 -2.44 16.55
CA ALA A 390 2.17 -3.09 15.83
C ALA A 390 2.86 -4.15 16.72
N PRO A 391 2.94 -5.42 16.29
CA PRO A 391 3.56 -6.49 17.08
C PRO A 391 5.09 -6.33 17.11
N LYS A 392 5.70 -6.86 18.17
CA LYS A 392 7.17 -7.00 18.25
C LYS A 392 7.66 -8.07 17.29
N PHE A 393 8.88 -7.95 16.80
CA PHE A 393 9.50 -8.99 15.96
C PHE A 393 9.50 -10.36 16.66
N SER A 394 9.81 -10.41 17.96
CA SER A 394 9.77 -11.64 18.77
C SER A 394 8.37 -12.25 18.93
N GLU A 395 7.30 -11.48 18.72
CA GLU A 395 5.93 -11.99 18.70
C GLU A 395 5.61 -12.57 17.32
N ILE A 396 6.03 -11.88 16.23
CA ILE A 396 5.86 -12.35 14.84
C ILE A 396 6.57 -13.67 14.59
N ASP A 397 7.80 -13.83 15.13
CA ASP A 397 8.60 -15.06 14.98
C ASP A 397 7.91 -16.30 15.58
N LYS A 398 6.98 -16.11 16.52
CA LYS A 398 6.20 -17.18 17.16
C LYS A 398 4.86 -17.46 16.46
N MET A 399 4.43 -16.57 15.55
CA MET A 399 3.16 -16.73 14.84
C MET A 399 3.24 -17.89 13.84
N THR A 400 2.19 -18.70 13.83
CA THR A 400 1.94 -19.61 12.72
C THR A 400 1.62 -18.83 11.43
N PRO A 401 1.77 -19.43 10.25
CA PRO A 401 1.35 -18.78 8.99
C PRO A 401 -0.12 -18.34 8.99
N LEU A 402 -1.01 -19.11 9.63
CA LEU A 402 -2.42 -18.76 9.73
C LEU A 402 -2.65 -17.54 10.61
N GLU A 403 -2.01 -17.46 11.77
CA GLU A 403 -2.09 -16.28 12.65
C GLU A 403 -1.57 -15.03 11.94
N ASN A 404 -0.48 -15.16 11.18
CA ASN A 404 0.03 -14.08 10.33
C ASN A 404 -1.01 -13.58 9.33
N TYR A 405 -1.69 -14.50 8.62
CA TYR A 405 -2.73 -14.17 7.65
C TYR A 405 -3.98 -13.56 8.31
N MET A 406 -4.35 -14.00 9.51
CA MET A 406 -5.49 -13.46 10.25
C MET A 406 -5.32 -11.98 10.65
N MET A 407 -4.10 -11.44 10.64
CA MET A 407 -3.87 -10.03 10.90
C MET A 407 -4.48 -9.11 9.83
N ASP A 408 -4.69 -9.61 8.62
CA ASP A 408 -5.29 -8.86 7.51
C ASP A 408 -6.83 -8.83 7.55
N ILE A 409 -7.46 -9.41 8.58
CA ILE A 409 -8.92 -9.59 8.66
C ILE A 409 -9.73 -8.32 8.43
N MET A 410 -9.22 -7.17 8.85
CA MET A 410 -9.89 -5.87 8.70
C MET A 410 -9.75 -5.29 7.29
N THR A 411 -8.66 -5.62 6.60
CA THR A 411 -8.27 -4.95 5.35
C THR A 411 -8.57 -5.76 4.10
N VAL A 412 -8.60 -7.09 4.20
CA VAL A 412 -8.82 -7.94 3.01
C VAL A 412 -10.21 -7.78 2.40
N GLY A 413 -11.25 -7.54 3.20
CA GLY A 413 -12.62 -7.39 2.70
C GLY A 413 -12.77 -6.30 1.65
N PRO A 414 -12.49 -5.03 1.96
CA PRO A 414 -12.57 -3.93 1.00
C PRO A 414 -11.56 -4.07 -0.14
N ASN A 415 -10.37 -4.64 0.08
CA ASN A 415 -9.40 -4.90 -0.98
C ASN A 415 -9.88 -5.97 -1.96
N LEU A 416 -10.36 -7.10 -1.47
CA LEU A 416 -10.94 -8.20 -2.26
C LEU A 416 -12.14 -7.72 -3.10
N ALA A 417 -12.97 -6.88 -2.52
CA ALA A 417 -14.14 -6.30 -3.18
C ALA A 417 -13.83 -5.11 -4.10
N GLY A 418 -12.62 -4.55 -4.05
CA GLY A 418 -12.19 -3.44 -4.89
C GLY A 418 -12.69 -2.06 -4.43
N PHE A 419 -13.22 -1.93 -3.21
CA PHE A 419 -13.68 -0.66 -2.65
C PHE A 419 -12.54 0.27 -2.24
N PRO A 420 -12.72 1.60 -2.36
CA PRO A 420 -11.80 2.59 -1.82
C PRO A 420 -11.85 2.58 -0.29
N HIS A 421 -10.70 2.78 0.34
CA HIS A 421 -10.61 2.89 1.79
C HIS A 421 -9.41 3.70 2.24
N LEU A 422 -9.53 4.32 3.41
CA LEU A 422 -8.50 5.13 4.05
C LEU A 422 -8.22 4.61 5.45
N SER A 423 -6.98 4.32 5.76
CA SER A 423 -6.50 4.20 7.13
C SER A 423 -6.13 5.58 7.66
N MET A 424 -6.73 6.00 8.77
CA MET A 424 -6.36 7.24 9.46
C MET A 424 -6.04 6.98 10.94
N PRO A 425 -5.13 7.75 11.55
CA PRO A 425 -4.84 7.64 12.98
C PRO A 425 -6.10 7.87 13.83
N SER A 426 -6.37 6.98 14.79
CA SER A 426 -7.51 7.07 15.72
C SER A 426 -7.12 7.32 17.16
N GLY A 427 -5.86 7.14 17.54
CA GLY A 427 -5.36 7.32 18.89
C GLY A 427 -4.08 6.54 19.13
N PHE A 428 -3.78 6.30 20.40
CA PHE A 428 -2.59 5.55 20.84
C PHE A 428 -2.98 4.50 21.89
N SER A 429 -2.23 3.39 21.92
CA SER A 429 -2.22 2.38 22.96
C SER A 429 -0.79 1.99 23.28
N LYS A 430 -0.40 2.05 24.56
CA LYS A 430 0.98 1.70 25.00
C LYS A 430 2.08 2.41 24.20
N GLY A 431 1.86 3.67 23.85
CA GLY A 431 2.81 4.47 23.03
C GLY A 431 2.81 4.16 21.53
N MET A 432 1.99 3.22 21.07
CA MET A 432 1.88 2.84 19.66
C MET A 432 0.59 3.39 19.05
N PRO A 433 0.62 3.84 17.79
CA PRO A 433 -0.58 4.34 17.12
C PRO A 433 -1.60 3.22 16.86
N THR A 434 -2.87 3.61 16.86
CA THR A 434 -4.00 2.82 16.38
C THR A 434 -4.65 3.54 15.21
N GLY A 435 -5.34 2.82 14.34
CA GLY A 435 -5.97 3.39 13.15
C GLY A 435 -7.43 2.96 12.98
N MET A 436 -8.18 3.82 12.32
CA MET A 436 -9.53 3.57 11.83
C MET A 436 -9.49 3.39 10.31
N LEU A 437 -10.18 2.38 9.78
CA LEU A 437 -10.39 2.15 8.36
C LEU A 437 -11.76 2.71 7.96
N ILE A 438 -11.75 3.66 7.04
CA ILE A 438 -12.93 4.31 6.47
C ILE A 438 -13.13 3.74 5.07
N ILE A 439 -14.29 3.16 4.79
CA ILE A 439 -14.61 2.48 3.53
C ILE A 439 -15.84 3.14 2.93
N ALA A 440 -15.86 3.36 1.61
CA ALA A 440 -17.03 3.82 0.86
C ALA A 440 -17.31 2.94 -0.35
N ASP A 441 -18.42 3.20 -1.04
CA ASP A 441 -18.77 2.51 -2.28
C ASP A 441 -17.74 2.84 -3.39
N HIS A 442 -17.72 2.04 -4.45
CA HIS A 442 -16.82 2.23 -5.58
C HIS A 442 -16.89 3.67 -6.11
N PHE A 443 -15.71 4.25 -6.36
CA PHE A 443 -15.55 5.61 -6.89
C PHE A 443 -16.11 6.73 -5.99
N GLN A 444 -16.18 6.47 -4.68
CA GLN A 444 -16.58 7.46 -3.68
C GLN A 444 -15.40 7.91 -2.80
N GLU A 445 -14.22 8.02 -3.38
CA GLU A 445 -12.98 8.47 -2.70
C GLU A 445 -13.18 9.82 -2.02
N LYS A 446 -13.93 10.73 -2.67
CA LYS A 446 -14.22 12.04 -2.12
C LYS A 446 -14.98 11.98 -0.80
N LYS A 447 -15.97 11.08 -0.68
CA LYS A 447 -16.70 10.89 0.59
C LYS A 447 -15.77 10.45 1.72
N ILE A 448 -14.81 9.56 1.44
CA ILE A 448 -13.82 9.12 2.42
C ILE A 448 -12.97 10.29 2.90
N ILE A 449 -12.45 11.09 1.97
CA ILE A 449 -11.59 12.23 2.26
C ILE A 449 -12.36 13.30 3.06
N ASP A 450 -13.58 13.65 2.65
CA ASP A 450 -14.41 14.63 3.34
C ASP A 450 -14.84 14.14 4.73
N PHE A 451 -15.16 12.85 4.87
CA PHE A 451 -15.44 12.25 6.18
C PHE A 451 -14.20 12.28 7.09
N ALA A 452 -13.02 11.93 6.58
CA ALA A 452 -11.78 12.02 7.34
C ALA A 452 -11.46 13.46 7.80
N ARG A 453 -11.76 14.47 6.95
CA ARG A 453 -11.67 15.90 7.31
C ARG A 453 -12.60 16.27 8.46
N SER A 454 -13.82 15.75 8.49
CA SER A 454 -14.81 16.04 9.54
C SER A 454 -14.41 15.47 10.90
N LEU A 455 -13.49 14.50 10.92
CA LEU A 455 -12.96 13.88 12.15
C LEU A 455 -11.62 14.51 12.62
N LYS A 456 -11.10 15.50 11.91
CA LYS A 456 -9.86 16.18 12.24
C LYS A 456 -10.09 17.23 13.30
#